data_fd3da75c8c1d8d6e34f3496862796d06
#
_entry.id   fd3da75c8c1d8d6e34f3496862796d06
#
_cell.length_a   1.000
_cell.length_b   1.000
_cell.length_c   1.000
_cell.angle_alpha   90.00
_cell.angle_beta   90.00
_cell.angle_gamma   90.00
#
_symmetry.space_group_name_H-M   'P 1'
#
loop_
_entity.id
_entity.type
_entity.pdbx_description
1 polymer ?
#
loop_
_entity_poly.entity_id
_entity_poly.type
_entity_poly.pdbx_seq_one_letter_code
_entity_poly.pdbx_strand_id
1 'polypeptide(L)'
;VFECVFDLLLKDGSITSKEEFKQDLYIRESQGKTGIGDGIAIPHGKSLAVKRNCISVLKLEQPIQWETLDGLPAQVFIIFAINQKDKDDYFLRLMASVAKKLAQEGTCGKLMGSSTKEDILEAFC
;
A
#
# COMPACT_ATOMS: atom_id res chain seq x y z
N VAL A 1 -1.66 -4.18 12.53
CA VAL A 1 -2.61 -4.20 11.43
C VAL A 1 -2.02 -4.83 10.18
N PHE A 2 -0.76 -4.53 9.89
CA PHE A 2 -0.11 -5.03 8.68
C PHE A 2 0.73 -6.28 8.91
N GLU A 3 0.62 -6.93 10.06
CA GLU A 3 1.46 -8.09 10.39
C GLU A 3 1.32 -9.22 9.37
N CYS A 4 0.12 -9.48 8.89
CA CYS A 4 -0.09 -10.52 7.87
C CYS A 4 0.62 -10.19 6.57
N VAL A 5 0.67 -8.91 6.18
CA VAL A 5 1.37 -8.47 4.97
C VAL A 5 2.88 -8.63 5.16
N PHE A 6 3.40 -8.19 6.31
CA PHE A 6 4.83 -8.32 6.61
C PHE A 6 5.26 -9.80 6.64
N ASP A 7 4.44 -10.67 7.20
CA ASP A 7 4.71 -12.12 7.23
C ASP A 7 4.75 -12.69 5.81
N LEU A 8 3.81 -12.31 4.96
CA LEU A 8 3.78 -12.75 3.58
C LEU A 8 5.00 -12.27 2.80
N LEU A 9 5.40 -11.01 2.97
CA LEU A 9 6.56 -10.45 2.31
C LEU A 9 7.85 -11.11 2.75
N LEU A 10 7.97 -11.43 4.04
CA LEU A 10 9.12 -12.13 4.59
C LEU A 10 9.18 -13.55 4.03
N LYS A 11 8.08 -14.27 4.03
CA LYS A 11 7.98 -15.63 3.51
C LYS A 11 8.30 -15.68 2.01
N ASP A 12 7.85 -14.69 1.26
CA ASP A 12 8.10 -14.56 -0.17
C ASP A 12 9.54 -14.19 -0.51
N GLY A 13 10.29 -13.71 0.48
CA GLY A 13 11.66 -13.25 0.29
C GLY A 13 11.76 -11.83 -0.23
N SER A 14 10.67 -11.09 -0.28
CA SER A 14 10.68 -9.70 -0.74
C SER A 14 11.30 -8.76 0.29
N ILE A 15 11.18 -9.09 1.57
CA ILE A 15 11.85 -8.35 2.66
C ILE A 15 12.71 -9.31 3.47
N THR A 16 13.74 -8.78 4.12
CA THR A 16 14.67 -9.55 4.93
C THR A 16 14.44 -9.37 6.43
N SER A 17 13.72 -8.34 6.84
CA SER A 17 13.41 -8.04 8.24
C SER A 17 12.07 -7.35 8.34
N LYS A 18 11.15 -7.94 9.09
CA LYS A 18 9.83 -7.36 9.36
C LYS A 18 9.95 -6.07 10.15
N GLU A 19 10.76 -6.10 11.20
CA GLU A 19 10.91 -4.95 12.11
C GLU A 19 11.49 -3.75 11.39
N GLU A 20 12.52 -3.95 10.58
CA GLU A 20 13.16 -2.87 9.84
C GLU A 20 12.21 -2.26 8.81
N PHE A 21 11.52 -3.09 8.04
CA PHE A 21 10.56 -2.60 7.05
C PHE A 21 9.39 -1.89 7.72
N LYS A 22 8.85 -2.47 8.78
CA LYS A 22 7.76 -1.88 9.56
C LYS A 22 8.15 -0.49 10.07
N GLN A 23 9.35 -0.37 10.63
CA GLN A 23 9.85 0.89 11.17
C GLN A 23 9.95 1.95 10.07
N ASP A 24 10.53 1.59 8.92
CA ASP A 24 10.69 2.51 7.80
C ASP A 24 9.34 2.93 7.22
N LEU A 25 8.39 2.00 7.14
CA LEU A 25 7.03 2.29 6.68
C LEU A 25 6.35 3.32 7.59
N TYR A 26 6.41 3.13 8.90
CA TYR A 26 5.76 4.03 9.84
C TYR A 26 6.48 5.37 9.94
N ILE A 27 7.80 5.40 9.77
CA ILE A 27 8.55 6.67 9.70
C ILE A 27 8.04 7.49 8.52
N ARG A 28 7.86 6.86 7.35
CA ARG A 28 7.32 7.57 6.17
C ARG A 28 5.90 8.06 6.43
N GLU A 29 5.06 7.25 7.05
CA GLU A 29 3.68 7.63 7.35
C GLU A 29 3.63 8.83 8.30
N SER A 30 4.58 8.91 9.24
CA SER A 30 4.66 10.04 10.16
C SER A 30 5.05 11.35 9.48
N GLN A 31 5.65 11.29 8.31
CA GLN A 31 6.08 12.46 7.55
C GLN A 31 4.96 13.08 6.71
N GLY A 32 3.88 12.34 6.50
CA GLY A 32 2.75 12.84 5.74
C GLY A 32 1.74 11.73 5.45
N LYS A 33 0.49 12.14 5.33
CA LYS A 33 -0.62 11.20 5.11
C LYS A 33 -0.50 10.45 3.80
N THR A 34 -0.72 9.15 3.83
CA THR A 34 -0.85 8.34 2.62
C THR A 34 -2.29 7.92 2.36
N GLY A 35 -3.21 8.23 3.26
CA GLY A 35 -4.64 8.02 3.06
C GLY A 35 -5.21 9.01 2.07
N ILE A 36 -5.69 8.53 0.94
CA ILE A 36 -6.16 9.37 -0.17
C ILE A 36 -7.66 9.64 -0.13
N GLY A 37 -8.39 9.06 0.85
CA GLY A 37 -9.82 9.18 0.94
C GLY A 37 -10.53 7.98 0.33
N ASP A 38 -11.87 7.98 0.40
CA ASP A 38 -12.72 6.90 -0.11
C ASP A 38 -12.40 5.54 0.50
N GLY A 39 -11.87 5.53 1.74
CA GLY A 39 -11.52 4.31 2.44
C GLY A 39 -10.20 3.67 2.01
N ILE A 40 -9.36 4.38 1.26
CA ILE A 40 -8.13 3.84 0.69
C ILE A 40 -6.91 4.61 1.17
N ALA A 41 -5.85 3.88 1.48
CA ALA A 41 -4.53 4.43 1.79
C ALA A 41 -3.47 3.74 0.94
N ILE A 42 -2.36 4.45 0.69
CA ILE A 42 -1.25 3.93 -0.09
C ILE A 42 0.06 4.02 0.70
N PRO A 43 0.16 3.32 1.84
CA PRO A 43 1.38 3.34 2.64
C PRO A 43 2.56 2.82 1.82
N HIS A 44 3.72 3.41 2.06
CA HIS A 44 4.92 2.93 1.38
C HIS A 44 6.14 3.07 2.29
N GLY A 45 7.09 2.17 2.11
CA GLY A 45 8.34 2.18 2.86
C GLY A 45 9.51 1.96 1.92
N LYS A 46 10.51 2.85 2.02
CA LYS A 46 11.77 2.72 1.31
C LYS A 46 12.79 2.23 2.33
N SER A 47 13.28 1.01 2.15
CA SER A 47 14.03 0.32 3.19
C SER A 47 15.13 -0.57 2.62
N LEU A 48 16.25 -0.65 3.33
CA LEU A 48 17.29 -1.62 3.02
C LEU A 48 16.82 -3.06 3.25
N ALA A 49 15.78 -3.24 4.07
CA ALA A 49 15.19 -4.56 4.30
C ALA A 49 14.40 -5.07 3.09
N VAL A 50 14.06 -4.21 2.14
CA VAL A 50 13.37 -4.62 0.92
C VAL A 50 14.41 -5.16 -0.07
N LYS A 51 14.31 -6.45 -0.35
CA LYS A 51 15.19 -7.11 -1.31
C LYS A 51 14.67 -6.92 -2.74
N ARG A 52 13.37 -6.96 -2.88
CA ARG A 52 12.68 -6.90 -4.16
C ARG A 52 11.49 -5.96 -4.04
N ASN A 53 11.42 -4.95 -4.92
CA ASN A 53 10.30 -4.03 -4.92
C ASN A 53 9.00 -4.77 -5.19
N CYS A 54 7.96 -4.49 -4.39
CA CYS A 54 6.69 -5.17 -4.56
C CYS A 54 5.53 -4.29 -4.07
N ILE A 55 4.33 -4.68 -4.49
CA ILE A 55 3.08 -4.03 -4.11
C ILE A 55 2.18 -5.08 -3.49
N SER A 56 1.63 -4.78 -2.32
CA SER A 56 0.68 -5.64 -1.63
C SER A 56 -0.63 -4.89 -1.43
N VAL A 57 -1.74 -5.60 -1.55
CA VAL A 57 -3.07 -5.03 -1.29
C VAL A 57 -3.66 -5.74 -0.08
N LEU A 58 -4.02 -4.96 0.92
CA LEU A 58 -4.69 -5.44 2.12
C LEU A 58 -6.07 -4.82 2.19
N LYS A 59 -7.10 -5.65 2.20
CA LYS A 59 -8.47 -5.22 2.42
C LYS A 59 -8.96 -5.77 3.74
N LEU A 60 -9.41 -4.89 4.63
CA LEU A 60 -9.92 -5.26 5.94
C LEU A 60 -11.42 -5.51 5.89
N GLU A 61 -11.92 -6.36 6.77
CA GLU A 61 -13.36 -6.58 6.93
C GLU A 61 -14.07 -5.32 7.45
N GLN A 62 -13.37 -4.58 8.31
CA GLN A 62 -13.89 -3.34 8.91
C GLN A 62 -12.89 -2.21 8.69
N PRO A 63 -13.34 -0.98 8.41
CA PRO A 63 -12.46 0.18 8.33
C PRO A 63 -11.78 0.43 9.67
N ILE A 64 -10.57 0.99 9.61
CA ILE A 64 -9.83 1.39 10.81
C ILE A 64 -9.48 2.87 10.73
N GLN A 65 -9.19 3.47 11.87
CA GLN A 65 -8.71 4.84 11.93
C GLN A 65 -7.35 4.94 11.26
N TRP A 66 -7.25 5.82 10.28
CA TRP A 66 -6.02 6.10 9.54
C TRP A 66 -6.08 7.55 9.09
N GLU A 67 -4.94 8.23 9.07
CA GLU A 67 -4.91 9.61 8.58
C GLU A 67 -5.18 9.63 7.07
N THR A 68 -6.30 10.22 6.68
CA THR A 68 -6.73 10.33 5.29
C THR A 68 -7.05 11.77 4.95
N LEU A 69 -7.07 12.09 3.66
CA LEU A 69 -7.35 13.44 3.19
C LEU A 69 -8.79 13.89 3.48
N ASP A 70 -9.74 12.96 3.53
CA ASP A 70 -11.15 13.27 3.79
C ASP A 70 -11.56 13.01 5.24
N GLY A 71 -10.63 12.59 6.10
CA GLY A 71 -10.89 12.31 7.51
C GLY A 71 -11.69 11.04 7.78
N LEU A 72 -12.01 10.27 6.75
CA LEU A 72 -12.75 9.01 6.90
C LEU A 72 -11.79 7.85 7.17
N PRO A 73 -12.24 6.79 7.87
CA PRO A 73 -11.40 5.63 8.12
C PRO A 73 -11.01 4.91 6.82
N ALA A 74 -9.94 4.13 6.87
CA ALA A 74 -9.44 3.38 5.73
C ALA A 74 -9.74 1.89 5.88
N GLN A 75 -10.04 1.23 4.78
CA GLN A 75 -10.33 -0.20 4.73
C GLN A 75 -9.44 -0.94 3.75
N VAL A 76 -8.99 -0.28 2.69
CA VAL A 76 -8.10 -0.86 1.68
C VAL A 76 -6.75 -0.16 1.74
N PHE A 77 -5.68 -0.95 1.83
CA PHE A 77 -4.32 -0.45 1.90
C PHE A 77 -3.52 -1.04 0.75
N ILE A 78 -2.97 -0.18 -0.08
CA ILE A 78 -2.06 -0.56 -1.17
C ILE A 78 -0.65 -0.23 -0.70
N ILE A 79 0.11 -1.25 -0.34
CA ILE A 79 1.38 -1.10 0.36
C ILE A 79 2.53 -1.30 -0.63
N PHE A 80 3.38 -0.28 -0.75
CA PHE A 80 4.55 -0.32 -1.62
C PHE A 80 5.79 -0.58 -0.78
N ALA A 81 6.50 -1.66 -1.08
CA ALA A 81 7.81 -1.96 -0.50
C ALA A 81 8.88 -1.64 -1.52
N ILE A 82 9.73 -0.67 -1.22
CA ILE A 82 10.72 -0.14 -2.16
C ILE A 82 12.12 -0.29 -1.59
N ASN A 83 13.06 -0.81 -2.39
CA ASN A 83 14.45 -0.91 -1.99
C ASN A 83 15.07 0.48 -1.87
N GLN A 84 15.72 0.75 -0.75
CA GLN A 84 16.29 2.06 -0.45
C GLN A 84 17.41 2.46 -1.43
N LYS A 85 18.09 1.49 -2.03
CA LYS A 85 19.16 1.74 -3.01
C LYS A 85 18.64 1.96 -4.42
N ASP A 86 17.32 1.78 -4.62
CA ASP A 86 16.71 1.98 -5.93
C ASP A 86 16.69 3.48 -6.23
N LYS A 87 17.49 3.88 -7.21
CA LYS A 87 17.59 5.27 -7.67
C LYS A 87 16.66 5.56 -8.83
N ASP A 88 16.02 4.52 -9.33
CA ASP A 88 15.10 4.64 -10.44
C ASP A 88 13.76 5.20 -9.93
N ASP A 89 13.24 6.22 -10.61
CA ASP A 89 11.95 6.81 -10.29
C ASP A 89 10.77 5.94 -10.74
N TYR A 90 11.06 4.74 -11.23
CA TYR A 90 10.03 3.84 -11.75
C TYR A 90 8.91 3.59 -10.74
N PHE A 91 9.28 3.27 -9.48
CA PHE A 91 8.27 3.00 -8.46
C PHE A 91 7.52 4.25 -8.03
N LEU A 92 8.18 5.41 -8.02
CA LEU A 92 7.49 6.66 -7.73
C LEU A 92 6.48 6.98 -8.84
N ARG A 93 6.84 6.73 -10.09
CA ARG A 93 5.94 6.89 -11.22
C ARG A 93 4.80 5.88 -11.18
N LEU A 94 5.09 4.66 -10.75
CA LEU A 94 4.07 3.61 -10.57
C LEU A 94 3.08 4.00 -9.48
N MET A 95 3.56 4.51 -8.34
CA MET A 95 2.68 5.02 -7.28
C MET A 95 1.79 6.15 -7.80
N ALA A 96 2.36 7.07 -8.56
CA ALA A 96 1.59 8.18 -9.14
C ALA A 96 0.53 7.66 -10.11
N SER A 97 0.86 6.64 -10.90
CA SER A 97 -0.09 6.00 -11.82
C SER A 97 -1.22 5.30 -11.07
N VAL A 98 -0.90 4.60 -9.98
CA VAL A 98 -1.91 3.95 -9.14
C VAL A 98 -2.82 4.99 -8.50
N ALA A 99 -2.26 6.08 -7.95
CA ALA A 99 -3.05 7.15 -7.36
C ALA A 99 -3.98 7.79 -8.38
N LYS A 100 -3.49 8.01 -9.60
CA LYS A 100 -4.28 8.56 -10.70
C LYS A 100 -5.43 7.63 -11.07
N LYS A 101 -5.17 6.32 -11.13
CA LYS A 101 -6.21 5.33 -11.42
C LYS A 101 -7.27 5.32 -10.32
N LEU A 102 -6.85 5.42 -9.06
CA LEU A 102 -7.77 5.46 -7.92
C LEU A 102 -8.65 6.72 -7.94
N ALA A 103 -8.16 7.81 -8.52
CA ALA A 103 -8.95 9.03 -8.66
C ALA A 103 -10.03 8.94 -9.74
N GLN A 104 -9.97 7.92 -10.61
CA GLN A 104 -10.99 7.71 -11.64
C GLN A 104 -12.28 7.23 -11.02
N GLU A 105 -13.39 7.68 -11.57
CA GLU A 105 -14.72 7.33 -11.10
C GLU A 105 -14.93 5.82 -11.16
N GLY A 106 -15.42 5.26 -10.06
CA GLY A 106 -15.76 3.84 -9.98
C GLY A 106 -14.64 2.91 -9.55
N THR A 107 -13.36 3.33 -9.64
CA THR A 107 -12.24 2.47 -9.27
C THR A 107 -12.26 2.11 -7.79
N CYS A 108 -12.45 3.11 -6.92
CA CYS A 108 -12.52 2.89 -5.47
C CYS A 108 -13.70 1.97 -5.11
N GLY A 109 -14.84 2.17 -5.77
CA GLY A 109 -16.02 1.31 -5.56
C GLY A 109 -15.73 -0.14 -5.93
N LYS A 110 -15.05 -0.37 -7.03
CA LYS A 110 -14.65 -1.72 -7.45
C LYS A 110 -13.72 -2.39 -6.44
N LEU A 111 -12.74 -1.63 -5.93
CA LEU A 111 -11.83 -2.15 -4.91
C LEU A 111 -12.56 -2.48 -3.62
N MET A 112 -13.45 -1.62 -3.17
CA MET A 112 -14.22 -1.83 -1.94
C MET A 112 -15.15 -3.04 -2.06
N GLY A 113 -15.64 -3.34 -3.26
CA GLY A 113 -16.46 -4.51 -3.54
C GLY A 113 -15.68 -5.78 -3.87
N SER A 114 -14.35 -5.70 -3.94
CA SER A 114 -13.51 -6.85 -4.32
C SER A 114 -13.45 -7.89 -3.21
N SER A 115 -13.47 -9.16 -3.57
CA SER A 115 -13.31 -10.27 -2.63
C SER A 115 -12.22 -11.25 -3.06
N THR A 116 -11.73 -11.14 -4.30
CA THR A 116 -10.68 -12.03 -4.84
C THR A 116 -9.54 -11.21 -5.42
N LYS A 117 -8.41 -11.88 -5.64
CA LYS A 117 -7.25 -11.29 -6.32
C LYS A 117 -7.62 -10.79 -7.71
N GLU A 118 -8.42 -11.57 -8.42
CA GLU A 118 -8.86 -11.24 -9.78
C GLU A 118 -9.70 -9.98 -9.80
N ASP A 119 -10.61 -9.83 -8.84
CA ASP A 119 -11.43 -8.62 -8.69
C ASP A 119 -10.56 -7.37 -8.49
N ILE A 120 -9.53 -7.50 -7.66
CA ILE A 120 -8.61 -6.39 -7.39
C ILE A 120 -7.84 -6.00 -8.65
N LEU A 121 -7.32 -6.99 -9.38
CA LEU A 121 -6.61 -6.74 -10.64
C LEU A 121 -7.52 -6.08 -11.67
N GLU A 122 -8.77 -6.51 -11.74
CA GLU A 122 -9.76 -5.98 -12.68
C GLU A 122 -10.07 -4.52 -12.37
N ALA A 123 -10.06 -4.11 -11.11
CA ALA A 123 -10.31 -2.73 -10.72
C ALA A 123 -9.28 -1.76 -11.30
N PHE A 124 -8.06 -2.24 -11.57
CA PHE A 124 -6.98 -1.43 -12.11
C PHE A 124 -6.83 -1.55 -13.63
N CYS A 125 -7.63 -2.34 -14.28
CA CYS A 125 -7.59 -2.50 -15.74
C CYS A 125 -8.45 -1.49 -16.48
#